data_8dae7cfa38b675c330db60b53ebfdbef
#
_entry.id   8dae7cfa38b675c330db60b53ebfdbef
#
_cell.length_a   1.000
_cell.length_b   1.000
_cell.length_c   1.000
_cell.angle_alpha   90.00
_cell.angle_beta   90.00
_cell.angle_gamma   90.00
#
_symmetry.space_group_name_H-M   'P 1'
#
loop_
_entity.id
_entity.type
_entity.pdbx_description
1 polymer ?
#
loop_
_entity_poly.entity_id
_entity_poly.type
_entity_poly.pdbx_seq_one_letter_code
_entity_poly.pdbx_strand_id
1 'polypeptide(L)'
;YTTERMTKSYANALLANIALTRAGWMIRESAKAGYETAEYSDATYPTQRCDEATRKSLYERALKHLSAVITSNRHHLNPSFENEWYLINQRILDQTYRENLFEIPMGIEESSELGYTIGVRCNGQTTQYGHNSSGKQKLTAPYLWSFRDNDQRRDITCANFDIREENGTTVEKLLGNNPFGIYVGKWDIRKMSEENINLAANTLGDTKWMSGINCVRMRYSQVLLMYAEVMNELAGPTGSYEGSAGISAKAALAEVHNRAFSITTAEESYLNSVSTDRTTFFNAIVDENAWELAGEGFRKYDLIRWNLLVEKILQFKSDYLKQMNGAYQRTIYFNYLDAAHTQIDMSSITYKGLPAGKSTSDYHASVSSWGNERTTSTKTQSETNLPSISSGLVGSTQQGSGNGAAVKN
;
A
#
# COMPACT_ATOMS: atom_id res chain seq x y z
N TYR A 1 -11.34 26.72 3.46
CA TYR A 1 -10.04 26.04 3.39
C TYR A 1 -10.28 24.55 3.17
N THR A 2 -9.89 24.05 2.02
CA THR A 2 -10.06 22.65 1.67
C THR A 2 -8.71 22.01 1.41
N THR A 3 -8.61 20.69 1.56
CA THR A 3 -7.43 19.89 1.23
C THR A 3 -7.12 19.88 -0.28
N GLU A 4 -8.02 20.38 -1.10
CA GLU A 4 -7.81 20.57 -2.54
C GLU A 4 -6.94 21.80 -2.89
N ARG A 5 -6.43 22.48 -1.89
CA ARG A 5 -5.50 23.62 -2.06
C ARG A 5 -4.21 23.39 -1.31
N MET A 6 -3.13 23.93 -1.84
CA MET A 6 -1.83 23.94 -1.19
C MET A 6 -1.91 24.63 0.17
N THR A 7 -1.92 23.85 1.25
CA THR A 7 -1.94 24.33 2.62
C THR A 7 -0.52 24.46 3.17
N LYS A 8 -0.37 25.21 4.26
CA LYS A 8 0.91 25.30 4.98
C LYS A 8 1.36 23.93 5.51
N SER A 9 0.41 23.09 5.95
CA SER A 9 0.71 21.73 6.42
C SER A 9 1.24 20.87 5.27
N TYR A 10 0.58 20.87 4.12
CA TYR A 10 1.06 20.13 2.95
C TYR A 10 2.43 20.65 2.47
N ALA A 11 2.63 21.96 2.40
CA ALA A 11 3.92 22.54 2.01
C ALA A 11 5.07 22.07 2.94
N ASN A 12 4.84 22.04 4.25
CA ASN A 12 5.82 21.52 5.20
C ASN A 12 6.05 20.00 4.99
N ALA A 13 5.00 19.20 4.87
CA ALA A 13 5.14 17.76 4.65
C ALA A 13 5.87 17.45 3.33
N LEU A 14 5.59 18.20 2.27
CA LEU A 14 6.29 18.09 0.99
C LEU A 14 7.78 18.46 1.10
N LEU A 15 8.12 19.54 1.81
CA LEU A 15 9.51 19.95 2.05
C LEU A 15 10.27 18.88 2.84
N ALA A 16 9.63 18.23 3.80
CA ALA A 16 10.21 17.09 4.50
C ALA A 16 10.46 15.90 3.57
N ASN A 17 9.49 15.55 2.75
CA ASN A 17 9.64 14.47 1.76
C ASN A 17 10.77 14.75 0.76
N ILE A 18 10.86 15.99 0.26
CA ILE A 18 11.97 16.42 -0.62
C ILE A 18 13.31 16.29 0.09
N ALA A 19 13.41 16.69 1.36
CA ALA A 19 14.64 16.57 2.15
C ALA A 19 15.04 15.08 2.32
N LEU A 20 14.11 14.20 2.66
CA LEU A 20 14.32 12.76 2.77
C LEU A 20 14.71 12.12 1.44
N THR A 21 14.04 12.49 0.36
CA THR A 21 14.37 12.01 -0.99
C THR A 21 15.80 12.42 -1.38
N ARG A 22 16.18 13.66 -1.09
CA ARG A 22 17.54 14.18 -1.35
C ARG A 22 18.60 13.50 -0.47
N ALA A 23 18.26 13.15 0.76
CA ALA A 23 19.14 12.44 1.68
C ALA A 23 19.30 10.95 1.33
N GLY A 24 18.39 10.40 0.55
CA GLY A 24 18.34 8.99 0.19
C GLY A 24 19.25 8.60 -0.98
N TRP A 25 19.23 7.29 -1.23
CA TRP A 25 19.96 6.68 -2.34
C TRP A 25 19.27 6.93 -3.68
N MET A 26 20.07 7.06 -4.72
CA MET A 26 19.55 7.20 -6.10
C MET A 26 20.61 6.74 -7.10
N ILE A 27 20.19 6.10 -8.18
CA ILE A 27 21.04 5.80 -9.33
C ILE A 27 21.39 7.11 -10.03
N ARG A 28 22.69 7.28 -10.35
CA ARG A 28 23.24 8.45 -11.01
C ARG A 28 23.66 8.09 -12.43
N GLU A 29 23.55 9.05 -13.33
CA GLU A 29 24.10 8.92 -14.71
C GLU A 29 25.62 8.88 -14.72
N SER A 30 26.25 9.50 -13.73
CA SER A 30 27.70 9.49 -13.51
C SER A 30 27.99 9.64 -12.03
N ALA A 31 29.16 9.14 -11.61
CA ALA A 31 29.61 9.27 -10.23
C ALA A 31 29.77 10.74 -9.84
N LYS A 32 29.22 11.08 -8.69
CA LYS A 32 29.31 12.42 -8.10
C LYS A 32 30.35 12.41 -6.98
N ALA A 33 31.34 13.28 -7.08
CA ALA A 33 32.39 13.41 -6.08
C ALA A 33 31.83 13.83 -4.73
N GLY A 34 32.36 13.29 -3.63
CA GLY A 34 31.91 13.57 -2.27
C GLY A 34 30.62 12.86 -1.86
N TYR A 35 30.06 12.01 -2.72
CA TYR A 35 28.90 11.17 -2.41
C TYR A 35 29.37 9.78 -1.98
N GLU A 36 28.60 9.15 -1.08
CA GLU A 36 28.76 7.74 -0.75
C GLU A 36 28.21 6.88 -1.88
N THR A 37 28.94 5.82 -2.23
CA THR A 37 28.49 4.81 -3.20
C THR A 37 28.05 3.56 -2.46
N ALA A 38 26.91 3.01 -2.84
CA ALA A 38 26.42 1.76 -2.25
C ALA A 38 27.37 0.59 -2.55
N GLU A 39 27.45 -0.36 -1.61
CA GLU A 39 28.30 -1.54 -1.72
C GLU A 39 28.05 -2.31 -3.03
N TYR A 40 26.79 -2.50 -3.37
CA TYR A 40 26.37 -3.13 -4.63
C TYR A 40 25.87 -2.04 -5.58
N SER A 41 26.76 -1.54 -6.42
CA SER A 41 26.50 -0.43 -7.32
C SER A 41 27.06 -0.73 -8.70
N ASP A 42 26.32 -0.39 -9.74
CA ASP A 42 26.85 -0.44 -11.10
C ASP A 42 27.94 0.64 -11.28
N ALA A 43 29.07 0.27 -11.91
CA ALA A 43 30.16 1.20 -12.10
C ALA A 43 29.84 2.33 -13.10
N THR A 44 28.93 2.06 -14.05
CA THR A 44 28.52 3.04 -15.07
C THR A 44 27.40 3.96 -14.55
N TYR A 45 26.48 3.38 -13.78
CA TYR A 45 25.33 4.09 -13.20
C TYR A 45 25.30 3.89 -11.68
N PRO A 46 26.19 4.57 -10.95
CA PRO A 46 26.37 4.30 -9.53
C PRO A 46 25.16 4.69 -8.69
N THR A 47 24.84 3.83 -7.74
CA THR A 47 23.87 4.13 -6.70
C THR A 47 24.56 4.91 -5.60
N GLN A 48 24.18 6.17 -5.43
CA GLN A 48 24.86 7.08 -4.50
C GLN A 48 23.85 7.89 -3.66
N ARG A 49 24.31 8.30 -2.48
CA ARG A 49 23.66 9.32 -1.64
C ARG A 49 24.66 10.40 -1.25
N CYS A 50 24.17 11.51 -0.71
CA CYS A 50 25.06 12.55 -0.16
C CYS A 50 25.86 12.04 1.04
N ASP A 51 26.93 12.74 1.37
CA ASP A 51 27.73 12.48 2.56
C ASP A 51 26.91 12.56 3.86
N GLU A 52 27.43 11.95 4.94
CA GLU A 52 26.71 11.81 6.20
C GLU A 52 26.39 13.16 6.87
N ALA A 53 27.26 14.18 6.75
CA ALA A 53 27.01 15.50 7.32
C ALA A 53 25.84 16.19 6.61
N THR A 54 25.83 16.14 5.28
CA THR A 54 24.72 16.64 4.45
C THR A 54 23.45 15.86 4.74
N ARG A 55 23.53 14.53 4.86
CA ARG A 55 22.41 13.65 5.17
C ARG A 55 21.78 14.04 6.51
N LYS A 56 22.58 14.18 7.57
CA LYS A 56 22.12 14.61 8.89
C LYS A 56 21.39 15.95 8.83
N SER A 57 21.96 16.94 8.16
CA SER A 57 21.35 18.26 8.00
C SER A 57 20.00 18.19 7.27
N LEU A 58 19.84 17.29 6.29
CA LEU A 58 18.58 17.08 5.60
C LEU A 58 17.54 16.41 6.49
N TYR A 59 17.95 15.47 7.35
CA TYR A 59 17.08 14.86 8.35
C TYR A 59 16.61 15.88 9.39
N GLU A 60 17.49 16.73 9.89
CA GLU A 60 17.14 17.84 10.80
C GLU A 60 16.16 18.83 10.15
N ARG A 61 16.35 19.13 8.86
CA ARG A 61 15.40 19.92 8.09
C ARG A 61 14.04 19.23 7.95
N ALA A 62 14.04 17.96 7.66
CA ALA A 62 12.80 17.16 7.60
C ALA A 62 12.09 17.16 8.96
N LEU A 63 12.83 16.95 10.06
CA LEU A 63 12.29 17.00 11.41
C LEU A 63 11.57 18.33 11.69
N LYS A 64 12.20 19.46 11.38
CA LYS A 64 11.60 20.79 11.55
C LYS A 64 10.25 20.91 10.86
N HIS A 65 10.17 20.45 9.62
CA HIS A 65 8.95 20.57 8.82
C HIS A 65 7.87 19.60 9.29
N LEU A 66 8.21 18.34 9.61
CA LEU A 66 7.27 17.36 10.13
C LEU A 66 6.74 17.76 11.51
N SER A 67 7.63 18.23 12.39
CA SER A 67 7.23 18.75 13.70
C SER A 67 6.25 19.90 13.58
N ALA A 68 6.44 20.81 12.61
CA ALA A 68 5.51 21.92 12.37
C ALA A 68 4.11 21.45 11.95
N VAL A 69 4.00 20.32 11.22
CA VAL A 69 2.71 19.73 10.88
C VAL A 69 2.06 19.12 12.13
N ILE A 70 2.81 18.28 12.87
CA ILE A 70 2.30 17.55 14.03
C ILE A 70 1.85 18.53 15.12
N THR A 71 2.71 19.49 15.49
CA THR A 71 2.41 20.47 16.55
C THR A 71 1.32 21.46 16.16
N SER A 72 0.98 21.59 14.88
CA SER A 72 -0.16 22.40 14.46
C SER A 72 -1.51 21.87 14.99
N ASN A 73 -1.57 20.58 15.32
CA ASN A 73 -2.76 19.86 15.80
C ASN A 73 -3.99 20.03 14.91
N ARG A 74 -3.75 20.13 13.59
CA ARG A 74 -4.83 20.36 12.59
C ARG A 74 -5.22 19.10 11.84
N HIS A 75 -4.37 18.10 11.87
CA HIS A 75 -4.52 16.85 11.17
C HIS A 75 -4.41 15.71 12.17
N HIS A 76 -5.28 14.73 12.03
CA HIS A 76 -5.33 13.54 12.88
C HIS A 76 -5.57 12.33 11.97
N LEU A 77 -5.26 11.13 12.44
CA LEU A 77 -5.71 9.92 11.78
C LEU A 77 -7.23 9.79 11.94
N ASN A 78 -7.92 9.44 10.87
CA ASN A 78 -9.29 8.96 10.98
C ASN A 78 -9.26 7.67 11.81
N PRO A 79 -10.01 7.54 12.90
CA PRO A 79 -9.99 6.35 13.75
C PRO A 79 -10.32 5.06 13.01
N SER A 80 -11.09 5.17 11.93
CA SER A 80 -11.41 4.06 11.05
C SER A 80 -10.69 4.21 9.71
N PHE A 81 -9.78 3.27 9.41
CA PHE A 81 -9.14 3.18 8.10
C PHE A 81 -10.17 2.97 6.98
N GLU A 82 -11.23 2.22 7.26
CA GLU A 82 -12.31 2.02 6.30
C GLU A 82 -13.06 3.31 6.01
N ASN A 83 -13.38 4.09 7.06
CA ASN A 83 -14.08 5.36 6.89
C ASN A 83 -13.26 6.39 6.11
N GLU A 84 -11.93 6.39 6.26
CA GLU A 84 -11.06 7.26 5.46
C GLU A 84 -11.25 6.99 3.96
N TRP A 85 -11.21 5.71 3.57
CA TRP A 85 -11.43 5.34 2.16
C TRP A 85 -12.88 5.48 1.73
N TYR A 86 -13.84 5.31 2.63
CA TYR A 86 -15.25 5.58 2.33
C TYR A 86 -15.46 7.06 1.95
N LEU A 87 -14.93 7.99 2.73
CA LEU A 87 -15.05 9.42 2.44
C LEU A 87 -14.44 9.77 1.07
N ILE A 88 -13.25 9.22 0.77
CA ILE A 88 -12.59 9.43 -0.54
C ILE A 88 -13.47 8.90 -1.68
N ASN A 89 -14.02 7.68 -1.55
CA ASN A 89 -14.90 7.10 -2.57
C ASN A 89 -16.22 7.89 -2.72
N GLN A 90 -16.72 8.48 -1.65
CA GLN A 90 -17.89 9.35 -1.66
C GLN A 90 -17.59 10.77 -2.20
N ARG A 91 -16.34 11.10 -2.49
CA ARG A 91 -15.89 12.44 -2.88
C ARG A 91 -16.20 13.49 -1.78
N ILE A 92 -16.16 13.06 -0.52
CA ILE A 92 -16.38 13.91 0.65
C ILE A 92 -15.02 14.26 1.25
N LEU A 93 -14.74 15.57 1.34
CA LEU A 93 -13.54 16.06 2.02
C LEU A 93 -13.70 15.90 3.53
N ASP A 94 -12.77 15.20 4.17
CA ASP A 94 -12.77 15.02 5.62
C ASP A 94 -12.52 16.35 6.33
N GLN A 95 -13.56 16.89 6.96
CA GLN A 95 -13.48 18.12 7.76
C GLN A 95 -13.27 17.84 9.24
N THR A 96 -13.42 16.59 9.68
CA THR A 96 -13.33 16.18 11.09
C THR A 96 -11.91 15.89 11.49
N TYR A 97 -11.29 14.92 10.84
CA TYR A 97 -9.92 14.49 11.14
C TYR A 97 -8.90 15.18 10.25
N ARG A 98 -9.30 15.52 9.01
CA ARG A 98 -8.43 16.13 8.00
C ARG A 98 -7.17 15.29 7.77
N GLU A 99 -7.34 13.96 7.69
CA GLU A 99 -6.22 13.05 7.50
C GLU A 99 -5.49 13.37 6.20
N ASN A 100 -6.21 13.68 5.12
CA ASN A 100 -5.61 14.14 3.87
C ASN A 100 -5.08 15.57 4.02
N LEU A 101 -3.80 15.76 3.75
CA LEU A 101 -3.16 17.08 3.74
C LEU A 101 -3.34 17.79 2.41
N PHE A 102 -3.37 17.01 1.32
CA PHE A 102 -3.57 17.53 -0.02
C PHE A 102 -4.15 16.47 -0.95
N GLU A 103 -5.17 16.87 -1.68
CA GLU A 103 -5.81 16.10 -2.73
C GLU A 103 -5.82 16.92 -4.02
N ILE A 104 -5.42 16.31 -5.13
CA ILE A 104 -5.59 16.92 -6.46
C ILE A 104 -7.07 16.81 -6.81
N PRO A 105 -7.78 17.95 -6.93
CA PRO A 105 -9.20 17.92 -7.25
C PRO A 105 -9.45 17.40 -8.67
N MET A 106 -10.46 16.56 -8.79
CA MET A 106 -10.91 15.94 -10.02
C MET A 106 -12.38 16.22 -10.24
N GLY A 107 -12.78 16.39 -11.52
CA GLY A 107 -14.18 16.57 -11.89
C GLY A 107 -14.81 15.25 -12.30
N ILE A 108 -16.04 15.00 -11.81
CA ILE A 108 -16.83 13.86 -12.30
C ILE A 108 -17.15 14.04 -13.78
N GLU A 109 -17.15 12.96 -14.54
CA GLU A 109 -17.26 12.91 -16.02
C GLU A 109 -16.12 13.62 -16.77
N GLU A 110 -15.16 14.20 -16.05
CA GLU A 110 -14.07 14.97 -16.65
C GLU A 110 -12.69 14.30 -16.43
N SER A 111 -12.48 13.69 -15.27
CA SER A 111 -11.17 13.17 -14.89
C SER A 111 -11.23 12.13 -13.79
N SER A 112 -10.09 11.51 -13.48
CA SER A 112 -9.86 10.44 -12.51
C SER A 112 -10.35 9.07 -12.96
N GLU A 113 -9.39 8.17 -13.10
CA GLU A 113 -9.65 6.74 -13.35
C GLU A 113 -9.65 5.90 -12.07
N LEU A 114 -9.64 6.54 -10.89
CA LEU A 114 -9.73 5.84 -9.62
C LEU A 114 -11.10 5.16 -9.53
N GLY A 115 -11.09 3.89 -9.15
CA GLY A 115 -12.25 3.03 -9.24
C GLY A 115 -12.37 2.27 -10.57
N TYR A 116 -11.86 2.80 -11.67
CA TYR A 116 -11.82 2.11 -12.96
C TYR A 116 -10.49 1.38 -13.18
N THR A 117 -9.40 2.13 -13.32
CA THR A 117 -8.06 1.57 -13.57
C THR A 117 -7.44 1.01 -12.28
N ILE A 118 -7.60 1.72 -11.18
CA ILE A 118 -7.18 1.33 -9.83
C ILE A 118 -8.42 1.13 -8.99
N GLY A 119 -8.66 -0.08 -8.53
CA GLY A 119 -9.81 -0.38 -7.68
C GLY A 119 -10.34 -1.80 -7.82
N VAL A 120 -11.39 -2.10 -7.10
CA VAL A 120 -12.12 -3.37 -7.19
C VAL A 120 -12.70 -3.53 -8.59
N ARG A 121 -12.56 -4.72 -9.16
CA ARG A 121 -13.02 -4.96 -10.53
C ARG A 121 -14.50 -5.36 -10.58
N CYS A 122 -15.28 -4.64 -11.39
CA CYS A 122 -16.50 -5.18 -11.98
C CYS A 122 -16.11 -5.97 -13.22
N ASN A 123 -16.30 -7.28 -13.19
CA ASN A 123 -15.92 -8.21 -14.27
C ASN A 123 -17.09 -8.44 -15.23
N GLY A 124 -17.32 -7.48 -16.11
CA GLY A 124 -18.44 -7.39 -16.99
C GLY A 124 -19.48 -6.39 -16.50
N GLN A 125 -20.61 -6.35 -17.20
CA GLN A 125 -21.73 -5.52 -16.78
C GLN A 125 -22.46 -6.18 -15.60
N THR A 126 -22.81 -5.39 -14.62
CA THR A 126 -23.60 -5.80 -13.46
C THR A 126 -24.86 -4.94 -13.33
N THR A 127 -25.92 -5.52 -12.81
CA THR A 127 -27.19 -4.79 -12.59
C THR A 127 -27.03 -3.68 -11.54
N GLN A 128 -26.23 -3.95 -10.51
CA GLN A 128 -26.11 -3.03 -9.36
C GLN A 128 -25.06 -1.95 -9.57
N TYR A 129 -23.92 -2.26 -10.18
CA TYR A 129 -22.74 -1.38 -10.25
C TYR A 129 -22.33 -1.01 -11.69
N GLY A 130 -23.15 -1.39 -12.68
CA GLY A 130 -22.91 -1.02 -14.07
C GLY A 130 -21.79 -1.80 -14.75
N HIS A 131 -21.07 -1.10 -15.62
CA HIS A 131 -20.13 -1.69 -16.54
C HIS A 131 -18.80 -2.11 -15.94
N ASN A 132 -18.08 -2.91 -16.74
CA ASN A 132 -16.74 -3.39 -16.47
C ASN A 132 -15.77 -2.28 -16.04
N SER A 133 -15.02 -2.55 -15.02
CA SER A 133 -13.83 -1.77 -14.67
C SER A 133 -12.56 -2.58 -14.95
N SER A 134 -11.45 -1.91 -15.26
CA SER A 134 -10.26 -2.65 -15.70
C SER A 134 -9.44 -3.24 -14.54
N GLY A 135 -9.43 -2.59 -13.37
CA GLY A 135 -8.68 -3.04 -12.20
C GLY A 135 -7.23 -3.42 -12.55
N LYS A 136 -6.50 -2.54 -13.27
CA LYS A 136 -5.18 -2.87 -13.82
C LYS A 136 -4.07 -2.90 -12.78
N GLN A 137 -4.17 -2.07 -11.74
CA GLN A 137 -3.21 -2.12 -10.65
C GLN A 137 -3.54 -3.28 -9.72
N LYS A 138 -2.53 -4.10 -9.44
CA LYS A 138 -2.68 -5.32 -8.66
C LYS A 138 -1.74 -5.32 -7.47
N LEU A 139 -2.20 -5.97 -6.41
CA LEU A 139 -1.42 -6.41 -5.28
C LEU A 139 -1.08 -7.89 -5.44
N THR A 140 -0.18 -8.39 -4.59
CA THR A 140 0.31 -9.76 -4.66
C THR A 140 -0.08 -10.56 -3.44
N ALA A 141 -0.16 -11.88 -3.58
CA ALA A 141 -0.43 -12.77 -2.46
C ALA A 141 0.61 -12.69 -1.34
N PRO A 142 1.93 -12.64 -1.60
CA PRO A 142 2.90 -12.40 -0.54
C PRO A 142 2.65 -11.11 0.25
N TYR A 143 2.20 -10.05 -0.43
CA TYR A 143 1.80 -8.82 0.26
C TYR A 143 0.58 -9.04 1.15
N LEU A 144 -0.49 -9.68 0.65
CA LEU A 144 -1.67 -9.99 1.44
C LEU A 144 -1.32 -10.81 2.69
N TRP A 145 -0.42 -11.79 2.57
CA TRP A 145 0.02 -12.58 3.72
C TRP A 145 0.97 -11.86 4.66
N SER A 146 1.58 -10.76 4.24
CA SER A 146 2.48 -9.99 5.10
C SER A 146 1.75 -9.29 6.26
N PHE A 147 0.45 -9.07 6.12
CA PHE A 147 -0.33 -8.44 7.19
C PHE A 147 -0.33 -9.27 8.47
N ARG A 148 -0.28 -8.58 9.58
CA ARG A 148 -0.46 -9.20 10.90
C ARG A 148 -1.89 -9.69 11.06
N ASP A 149 -2.09 -10.65 11.95
CA ASP A 149 -3.42 -11.14 12.25
C ASP A 149 -4.27 -10.01 12.86
N ASN A 150 -5.52 -9.92 12.44
CA ASN A 150 -6.47 -8.88 12.84
C ASN A 150 -6.13 -7.44 12.37
N ASP A 151 -5.15 -7.26 11.48
CA ASP A 151 -4.93 -5.97 10.83
C ASP A 151 -6.10 -5.66 9.88
N GLN A 152 -6.94 -4.71 10.26
CA GLN A 152 -8.15 -4.34 9.50
C GLN A 152 -7.84 -3.76 8.12
N ARG A 153 -6.63 -3.25 7.91
CA ARG A 153 -6.21 -2.69 6.61
C ARG A 153 -6.10 -3.75 5.54
N ARG A 154 -5.82 -5.01 5.90
CA ARG A 154 -5.73 -6.12 4.95
C ARG A 154 -7.00 -6.23 4.10
N ASP A 155 -8.14 -6.30 4.74
CA ASP A 155 -9.41 -6.58 4.08
C ASP A 155 -9.98 -5.35 3.34
N ILE A 156 -9.50 -4.17 3.72
CA ILE A 156 -9.83 -2.91 3.03
C ILE A 156 -8.91 -2.69 1.82
N THR A 157 -7.63 -3.02 1.97
CA THR A 157 -6.64 -2.78 0.91
C THR A 157 -6.60 -3.89 -0.14
N CYS A 158 -6.81 -5.15 0.28
CA CYS A 158 -6.64 -6.32 -0.56
C CYS A 158 -8.01 -6.90 -0.97
N ALA A 159 -8.53 -6.49 -2.11
CA ALA A 159 -9.74 -7.08 -2.67
C ALA A 159 -9.38 -8.34 -3.47
N ASN A 160 -9.44 -9.50 -2.81
CA ASN A 160 -9.23 -10.81 -3.43
C ASN A 160 -10.53 -11.36 -4.04
N PHE A 161 -11.35 -10.50 -4.59
CA PHE A 161 -12.61 -10.84 -5.26
C PHE A 161 -12.82 -9.90 -6.44
N ASP A 162 -13.72 -10.30 -7.33
CA ASP A 162 -14.32 -9.39 -8.31
C ASP A 162 -15.85 -9.39 -8.14
N ILE A 163 -16.48 -8.38 -8.72
CA ILE A 163 -17.94 -8.22 -8.76
C ILE A 163 -18.39 -8.63 -10.16
N ARG A 164 -19.38 -9.49 -10.26
CA ARG A 164 -19.91 -9.98 -11.54
C ARG A 164 -21.42 -10.22 -11.47
N GLU A 165 -22.00 -10.41 -12.63
CA GLU A 165 -23.39 -10.83 -12.74
C GLU A 165 -23.46 -12.38 -12.86
N GLU A 166 -24.23 -13.02 -12.00
CA GLU A 166 -24.55 -14.44 -12.09
C GLU A 166 -26.08 -14.63 -12.01
N ASN A 167 -26.67 -15.19 -13.04
CA ASN A 167 -28.12 -15.46 -13.11
C ASN A 167 -29.03 -14.24 -12.81
N GLY A 168 -28.63 -13.06 -13.29
CA GLY A 168 -29.40 -11.83 -13.08
C GLY A 168 -29.22 -11.20 -11.69
N THR A 169 -28.21 -11.62 -10.95
CA THR A 169 -27.87 -11.08 -9.63
C THR A 169 -26.42 -10.66 -9.58
N THR A 170 -26.15 -9.46 -9.08
CA THR A 170 -24.78 -8.98 -8.84
C THR A 170 -24.22 -9.70 -7.62
N VAL A 171 -23.07 -10.36 -7.78
CA VAL A 171 -22.41 -11.15 -6.73
C VAL A 171 -20.93 -10.80 -6.62
N GLU A 172 -20.38 -10.97 -5.44
CA GLU A 172 -18.95 -10.97 -5.18
C GLU A 172 -18.40 -12.37 -5.34
N LYS A 173 -17.31 -12.50 -6.10
CA LYS A 173 -16.67 -13.80 -6.35
C LYS A 173 -15.24 -13.78 -5.85
N LEU A 174 -14.96 -14.61 -4.85
CA LEU A 174 -13.60 -14.76 -4.35
C LEU A 174 -12.69 -15.31 -5.44
N LEU A 175 -11.54 -14.66 -5.65
CA LEU A 175 -10.57 -15.09 -6.65
C LEU A 175 -9.66 -16.15 -6.06
N GLY A 176 -9.61 -17.31 -6.73
CA GLY A 176 -8.59 -18.32 -6.53
C GLY A 176 -7.59 -18.31 -7.68
N ASN A 177 -6.48 -19.00 -7.50
CA ASN A 177 -5.50 -19.24 -8.57
C ASN A 177 -4.92 -17.98 -9.23
N ASN A 178 -4.89 -16.84 -8.52
CA ASN A 178 -4.36 -15.60 -9.08
C ASN A 178 -3.50 -14.83 -8.05
N PRO A 179 -2.29 -15.29 -7.77
CA PRO A 179 -1.41 -14.69 -6.74
C PRO A 179 -0.97 -13.26 -7.06
N PHE A 180 -1.17 -12.78 -8.27
CA PHE A 180 -0.85 -11.44 -8.73
C PHE A 180 -2.09 -10.64 -9.14
N GLY A 181 -3.27 -11.12 -8.80
CA GLY A 181 -4.54 -10.57 -9.28
C GLY A 181 -5.39 -9.91 -8.20
N ILE A 182 -4.84 -9.64 -7.03
CA ILE A 182 -5.55 -8.98 -5.93
C ILE A 182 -5.73 -7.50 -6.28
N TYR A 183 -6.99 -7.03 -6.26
CA TYR A 183 -7.28 -5.63 -6.57
C TYR A 183 -7.00 -4.71 -5.38
N VAL A 184 -6.81 -3.44 -5.67
CA VAL A 184 -6.64 -2.41 -4.63
C VAL A 184 -8.01 -2.01 -4.11
N GLY A 185 -8.41 -2.54 -2.96
CA GLY A 185 -9.74 -2.32 -2.36
C GLY A 185 -9.99 -0.94 -1.79
N LYS A 186 -8.98 -0.08 -1.73
CA LYS A 186 -9.11 1.32 -1.30
C LYS A 186 -10.07 2.11 -2.17
N TRP A 187 -10.16 1.80 -3.46
CA TRP A 187 -11.15 2.32 -4.39
C TRP A 187 -12.12 1.21 -4.75
N ASP A 188 -13.35 1.35 -4.29
CA ASP A 188 -14.34 0.29 -4.32
C ASP A 188 -15.71 0.85 -4.73
N ILE A 189 -16.22 0.39 -5.87
CA ILE A 189 -17.50 0.86 -6.41
C ILE A 189 -18.66 0.70 -5.41
N ARG A 190 -18.59 -0.30 -4.52
CA ARG A 190 -19.61 -0.54 -3.49
C ARG A 190 -19.68 0.59 -2.45
N LYS A 191 -18.58 1.34 -2.31
CA LYS A 191 -18.42 2.48 -1.39
C LYS A 191 -18.52 3.83 -2.09
N MET A 192 -18.69 3.86 -3.41
CA MET A 192 -18.79 5.10 -4.17
C MET A 192 -20.16 5.75 -4.03
N SER A 193 -20.24 7.03 -4.40
CA SER A 193 -21.49 7.77 -4.43
C SER A 193 -22.45 7.19 -5.47
N GLU A 194 -23.75 7.39 -5.28
CA GLU A 194 -24.77 7.01 -6.25
C GLU A 194 -24.51 7.64 -7.62
N GLU A 195 -24.04 8.87 -7.66
CA GLU A 195 -23.63 9.55 -8.89
C GLU A 195 -22.54 8.76 -9.65
N ASN A 196 -21.52 8.27 -8.95
CA ASN A 196 -20.48 7.43 -9.55
C ASN A 196 -21.00 6.06 -10.01
N ILE A 197 -21.89 5.44 -9.25
CA ILE A 197 -22.53 4.18 -9.64
C ILE A 197 -23.35 4.38 -10.92
N ASN A 198 -24.13 5.47 -10.99
CA ASN A 198 -24.92 5.82 -12.16
C ASN A 198 -24.03 6.12 -13.37
N LEU A 199 -22.91 6.81 -13.17
CA LEU A 199 -21.93 7.05 -14.23
C LEU A 199 -21.36 5.74 -14.76
N ALA A 200 -20.97 4.83 -13.88
CA ALA A 200 -20.49 3.50 -14.27
C ALA A 200 -21.56 2.69 -15.01
N ALA A 201 -22.83 2.79 -14.61
CA ALA A 201 -23.96 2.13 -15.28
C ALA A 201 -24.20 2.66 -16.69
N ASN A 202 -23.98 3.94 -16.94
CA ASN A 202 -24.21 4.60 -18.22
C ASN A 202 -23.00 4.59 -19.17
N THR A 203 -21.83 4.20 -18.67
CA THR A 203 -20.62 4.12 -19.48
C THR A 203 -20.66 2.92 -20.43
N LEU A 204 -20.43 3.15 -21.72
CA LEU A 204 -20.48 2.11 -22.74
C LEU A 204 -19.08 1.56 -23.06
N GLY A 205 -18.93 0.23 -22.99
CA GLY A 205 -17.76 -0.49 -23.48
C GLY A 205 -16.44 -0.04 -22.86
N ASP A 206 -15.55 0.49 -23.69
CA ASP A 206 -14.19 0.87 -23.30
C ASP A 206 -14.08 2.28 -22.68
N THR A 207 -15.18 2.99 -22.55
CA THR A 207 -15.18 4.33 -21.95
C THR A 207 -14.90 4.24 -20.47
N LYS A 208 -13.95 5.05 -20.00
CA LYS A 208 -13.59 5.16 -18.59
C LYS A 208 -14.64 5.97 -17.84
N TRP A 209 -14.80 5.65 -16.57
CA TRP A 209 -15.86 6.28 -15.76
C TRP A 209 -15.63 7.76 -15.49
N MET A 210 -14.36 8.20 -15.43
CA MET A 210 -14.03 9.57 -15.04
C MET A 210 -14.70 9.96 -13.73
N SER A 211 -14.38 9.20 -12.68
CA SER A 211 -15.10 9.17 -11.39
C SER A 211 -15.07 10.48 -10.61
N GLY A 212 -14.21 11.41 -10.95
CA GLY A 212 -14.02 12.63 -10.18
C GLY A 212 -13.47 12.41 -8.77
N ILE A 213 -13.04 11.20 -8.43
CA ILE A 213 -12.40 10.91 -7.15
C ILE A 213 -11.04 11.60 -7.11
N ASN A 214 -10.81 12.41 -6.08
CA ASN A 214 -9.57 13.15 -5.92
C ASN A 214 -8.36 12.22 -5.77
N CYS A 215 -7.23 12.63 -6.31
CA CYS A 215 -5.98 11.92 -6.12
C CYS A 215 -5.29 12.41 -4.84
N VAL A 216 -5.32 11.60 -3.80
CA VAL A 216 -4.64 11.90 -2.52
C VAL A 216 -3.12 11.89 -2.73
N ARG A 217 -2.47 12.98 -2.33
CA ARG A 217 -1.02 13.18 -2.50
C ARG A 217 -0.22 13.10 -1.21
N MET A 218 -0.87 13.32 -0.07
CA MET A 218 -0.23 13.23 1.23
C MET A 218 -1.30 13.03 2.30
N ARG A 219 -1.15 12.02 3.14
CA ARG A 219 -1.97 11.77 4.33
C ARG A 219 -1.18 11.99 5.61
N TYR A 220 -1.86 12.23 6.71
CA TYR A 220 -1.23 12.42 8.02
C TYR A 220 -0.48 11.17 8.49
N SER A 221 -0.97 9.97 8.16
CA SER A 221 -0.22 8.73 8.39
C SER A 221 1.16 8.73 7.75
N GLN A 222 1.29 9.26 6.53
CA GLN A 222 2.60 9.40 5.88
C GLN A 222 3.50 10.42 6.60
N VAL A 223 2.94 11.49 7.14
CA VAL A 223 3.68 12.45 7.97
C VAL A 223 4.25 11.78 9.22
N LEU A 224 3.43 10.98 9.91
CA LEU A 224 3.85 10.23 11.10
C LEU A 224 4.93 9.19 10.78
N LEU A 225 4.81 8.46 9.67
CA LEU A 225 5.83 7.49 9.25
C LEU A 225 7.16 8.16 8.86
N MET A 226 7.13 9.27 8.13
CA MET A 226 8.33 10.07 7.85
C MET A 226 8.94 10.62 9.14
N TYR A 227 8.13 11.06 10.09
CA TYR A 227 8.59 11.54 11.39
C TYR A 227 9.24 10.42 12.19
N ALA A 228 8.64 9.23 12.23
CA ALA A 228 9.20 8.05 12.88
C ALA A 228 10.57 7.68 12.28
N GLU A 229 10.70 7.71 10.96
CA GLU A 229 11.98 7.50 10.27
C GLU A 229 13.04 8.52 10.70
N VAL A 230 12.68 9.79 10.67
CA VAL A 230 13.60 10.89 11.00
C VAL A 230 14.03 10.82 12.45
N MET A 231 13.11 10.64 13.37
CA MET A 231 13.41 10.52 14.81
C MET A 231 14.23 9.26 15.12
N ASN A 232 13.94 8.14 14.47
CA ASN A 232 14.74 6.92 14.61
C ASN A 232 16.19 7.16 14.18
N GLU A 233 16.41 7.86 13.09
CA GLU A 233 17.75 8.19 12.60
C GLU A 233 18.50 9.11 13.55
N LEU A 234 17.86 10.16 14.04
CA LEU A 234 18.50 11.19 14.86
C LEU A 234 18.65 10.78 16.32
N ALA A 235 17.64 10.11 16.90
CA ALA A 235 17.56 9.84 18.34
C ALA A 235 17.32 8.35 18.71
N GLY A 236 17.06 7.50 17.71
CA GLY A 236 16.63 6.11 17.96
C GLY A 236 15.13 6.00 18.27
N PRO A 237 14.62 4.77 18.50
CA PRO A 237 13.18 4.52 18.58
C PRO A 237 12.46 5.28 19.69
N THR A 238 13.11 5.44 20.82
CA THR A 238 12.51 6.03 22.05
C THR A 238 13.15 7.33 22.50
N GLY A 239 14.18 7.79 21.77
CA GLY A 239 14.94 9.00 22.12
C GLY A 239 14.15 10.28 21.84
N SER A 240 14.68 11.39 22.37
CA SER A 240 14.23 12.76 22.09
C SER A 240 15.26 13.51 21.28
N TYR A 241 14.82 14.47 20.50
CA TYR A 241 15.70 15.35 19.73
C TYR A 241 15.20 16.78 19.81
N GLU A 242 16.13 17.74 19.88
CA GLU A 242 15.79 19.15 19.92
C GLU A 242 15.03 19.57 18.65
N GLY A 243 13.97 20.36 18.79
CA GLY A 243 13.12 20.78 17.68
C GLY A 243 12.13 19.73 17.19
N SER A 244 12.05 18.56 17.87
CA SER A 244 11.04 17.56 17.59
C SER A 244 9.64 18.00 18.03
N ALA A 245 8.61 17.24 17.62
CA ALA A 245 7.22 17.47 18.02
C ALA A 245 6.91 17.02 19.46
N GLY A 246 7.92 16.61 20.24
CA GLY A 246 7.75 16.13 21.61
C GLY A 246 7.31 14.68 21.73
N ILE A 247 7.20 13.94 20.63
CA ILE A 247 6.91 12.51 20.60
C ILE A 247 8.12 11.73 20.07
N SER A 248 8.30 10.49 20.51
CA SER A 248 9.36 9.61 20.02
C SER A 248 9.01 9.00 18.67
N ALA A 249 10.00 8.40 18.00
CA ALA A 249 9.76 7.63 16.78
C ALA A 249 8.75 6.50 17.02
N LYS A 250 8.88 5.78 18.14
CA LYS A 250 7.96 4.72 18.54
C LYS A 250 6.54 5.22 18.73
N ALA A 251 6.34 6.38 19.35
CA ALA A 251 5.01 6.93 19.55
C ALA A 251 4.33 7.29 18.21
N ALA A 252 5.08 7.88 17.27
CA ALA A 252 4.56 8.19 15.95
C ALA A 252 4.22 6.95 15.12
N LEU A 253 5.05 5.91 15.17
CA LEU A 253 4.75 4.62 14.54
C LEU A 253 3.52 3.97 15.18
N ALA A 254 3.45 3.97 16.51
CA ALA A 254 2.36 3.38 17.27
C ALA A 254 1.00 4.02 16.95
N GLU A 255 0.96 5.32 16.68
CA GLU A 255 -0.28 6.00 16.30
C GLU A 255 -0.85 5.42 14.99
N VAL A 256 -0.01 5.22 13.98
CA VAL A 256 -0.41 4.60 12.70
C VAL A 256 -0.76 3.13 12.88
N HIS A 257 0.11 2.39 13.57
CA HIS A 257 -0.05 0.95 13.76
C HIS A 257 -1.32 0.60 14.54
N ASN A 258 -1.52 1.22 15.70
CA ASN A 258 -2.65 0.92 16.58
C ASN A 258 -4.00 1.24 15.97
N ARG A 259 -4.09 2.22 15.06
CA ARG A 259 -5.31 2.52 14.31
C ARG A 259 -5.84 1.31 13.54
N ALA A 260 -4.95 0.40 13.13
CA ALA A 260 -5.28 -0.78 12.34
C ALA A 260 -5.90 -1.93 13.16
N PHE A 261 -5.90 -1.85 14.48
CA PHE A 261 -6.32 -2.94 15.34
C PHE A 261 -7.41 -2.53 16.33
N SER A 262 -8.42 -3.40 16.50
CA SER A 262 -9.46 -3.20 17.52
C SER A 262 -8.96 -3.45 18.95
N ILE A 263 -7.94 -4.31 19.09
CA ILE A 263 -7.33 -4.68 20.38
C ILE A 263 -5.84 -4.35 20.31
N THR A 264 -5.45 -3.24 20.93
CA THR A 264 -4.08 -2.71 20.85
C THR A 264 -3.12 -3.31 21.87
N THR A 265 -3.61 -4.00 22.90
CA THR A 265 -2.76 -4.59 23.96
C THR A 265 -1.79 -5.66 23.43
N ALA A 266 -2.20 -6.46 22.45
CA ALA A 266 -1.33 -7.43 21.78
C ALA A 266 -0.25 -6.73 20.92
N GLU A 267 -0.57 -5.58 20.36
CA GLU A 267 0.32 -4.81 19.51
C GLU A 267 1.38 -4.04 20.29
N GLU A 268 1.14 -3.75 21.57
CA GLU A 268 2.15 -3.15 22.44
C GLU A 268 3.39 -4.06 22.56
N SER A 269 3.20 -5.36 22.70
CA SER A 269 4.30 -6.33 22.73
C SER A 269 5.10 -6.31 21.43
N TYR A 270 4.43 -6.24 20.28
CA TYR A 270 5.09 -6.10 18.99
C TYR A 270 5.89 -4.79 18.90
N LEU A 271 5.26 -3.66 19.20
CA LEU A 271 5.91 -2.35 19.19
C LEU A 271 7.12 -2.28 20.10
N ASN A 272 7.06 -2.93 21.28
CA ASN A 272 8.20 -3.06 22.17
C ASN A 272 9.33 -3.91 21.56
N SER A 273 8.98 -5.03 20.95
CA SER A 273 9.97 -5.95 20.35
C SER A 273 10.74 -5.32 19.18
N VAL A 274 10.08 -4.49 18.36
CA VAL A 274 10.72 -3.81 17.22
C VAL A 274 11.44 -2.53 17.61
N SER A 275 11.25 -2.03 18.83
CA SER A 275 11.85 -0.77 19.31
C SER A 275 13.15 -0.96 20.08
N THR A 276 13.83 -2.10 19.93
CA THR A 276 15.05 -2.44 20.67
C THR A 276 16.28 -1.73 20.15
N ASP A 277 16.33 -1.49 18.84
CA ASP A 277 17.45 -0.80 18.17
C ASP A 277 16.96 -0.09 16.90
N ARG A 278 17.83 0.76 16.34
CA ARG A 278 17.48 1.57 15.15
C ARG A 278 17.18 0.76 13.91
N THR A 279 17.91 -0.34 13.69
CA THR A 279 17.77 -1.14 12.46
C THR A 279 16.46 -1.94 12.49
N THR A 280 16.20 -2.61 13.60
CA THR A 280 14.96 -3.37 13.80
C THR A 280 13.76 -2.44 13.72
N PHE A 281 13.84 -1.26 14.31
CA PHE A 281 12.76 -0.27 14.26
C PHE A 281 12.56 0.31 12.85
N PHE A 282 13.64 0.58 12.13
CA PHE A 282 13.56 1.03 10.75
C PHE A 282 12.86 0.00 9.85
N ASN A 283 13.16 -1.28 10.01
CA ASN A 283 12.47 -2.34 9.29
C ASN A 283 10.97 -2.37 9.60
N ALA A 284 10.59 -2.13 10.85
CA ALA A 284 9.17 -2.00 11.21
C ALA A 284 8.51 -0.79 10.52
N ILE A 285 9.19 0.36 10.41
CA ILE A 285 8.68 1.50 9.63
C ILE A 285 8.52 1.12 8.14
N VAL A 286 9.47 0.39 7.58
CA VAL A 286 9.41 -0.07 6.18
C VAL A 286 8.21 -0.98 5.96
N ASP A 287 7.91 -1.87 6.89
CA ASP A 287 6.76 -2.77 6.78
C ASP A 287 5.44 -2.03 7.02
N GLU A 288 5.38 -1.13 7.99
CA GLU A 288 4.21 -0.28 8.26
C GLU A 288 3.87 0.61 7.05
N ASN A 289 4.89 1.19 6.40
CA ASN A 289 4.73 1.94 5.15
C ASN A 289 4.07 1.10 4.06
N ALA A 290 4.43 -0.20 3.95
CA ALA A 290 3.81 -1.09 2.98
C ALA A 290 2.33 -1.33 3.29
N TRP A 291 2.00 -1.63 4.55
CA TRP A 291 0.62 -1.92 4.96
C TRP A 291 -0.27 -0.68 4.86
N GLU A 292 0.25 0.48 5.22
CA GLU A 292 -0.50 1.73 5.26
C GLU A 292 -0.70 2.36 3.88
N LEU A 293 0.33 2.39 3.02
CA LEU A 293 0.37 3.20 1.81
C LEU A 293 0.26 2.40 0.50
N ALA A 294 -0.04 1.10 0.57
CA ALA A 294 -0.18 0.30 -0.64
C ALA A 294 -1.28 0.84 -1.57
N GLY A 295 -0.99 0.81 -2.87
CA GLY A 295 -1.90 1.31 -3.90
C GLY A 295 -1.84 2.82 -4.14
N GLU A 296 -1.23 3.61 -3.24
CA GLU A 296 -1.19 5.07 -3.30
C GLU A 296 -0.01 5.64 -4.13
N GLY A 297 0.88 4.77 -4.63
CA GLY A 297 1.95 5.16 -5.56
C GLY A 297 3.28 5.57 -4.91
N PHE A 298 3.44 5.45 -3.59
CA PHE A 298 4.63 5.93 -2.87
C PHE A 298 5.72 4.86 -2.70
N ARG A 299 5.34 3.60 -2.51
CA ARG A 299 6.22 2.51 -2.08
C ARG A 299 7.51 2.37 -2.89
N LYS A 300 7.43 2.43 -4.22
CA LYS A 300 8.60 2.29 -5.10
C LYS A 300 9.66 3.34 -4.81
N TYR A 301 9.25 4.59 -4.65
CA TYR A 301 10.17 5.72 -4.41
C TYR A 301 10.79 5.65 -3.03
N ASP A 302 10.04 5.22 -2.01
CA ASP A 302 10.58 5.00 -0.67
C ASP A 302 11.60 3.87 -0.67
N LEU A 303 11.32 2.75 -1.31
CA LEU A 303 12.27 1.65 -1.43
C LEU A 303 13.56 2.04 -2.18
N ILE A 304 13.45 2.90 -3.19
CA ILE A 304 14.64 3.44 -3.91
C ILE A 304 15.47 4.29 -2.96
N ARG A 305 14.88 5.29 -2.30
CA ARG A 305 15.64 6.19 -1.42
C ARG A 305 16.23 5.48 -0.19
N TRP A 306 15.66 4.37 0.24
CA TRP A 306 16.18 3.49 1.29
C TRP A 306 17.20 2.47 0.81
N ASN A 307 17.40 2.34 -0.51
CA ASN A 307 18.20 1.28 -1.15
C ASN A 307 17.71 -0.15 -0.84
N LEU A 308 16.40 -0.30 -0.66
CA LEU A 308 15.76 -1.58 -0.30
C LEU A 308 15.01 -2.23 -1.45
N LEU A 309 14.98 -1.61 -2.63
CA LEU A 309 14.10 -2.06 -3.69
C LEU A 309 14.48 -3.46 -4.19
N VAL A 310 15.78 -3.72 -4.38
CA VAL A 310 16.29 -5.04 -4.81
C VAL A 310 16.04 -6.09 -3.71
N GLU A 311 16.35 -5.76 -2.47
CA GLU A 311 16.13 -6.65 -1.33
C GLU A 311 14.66 -7.07 -1.21
N LYS A 312 13.74 -6.11 -1.28
CA LYS A 312 12.29 -6.40 -1.17
C LYS A 312 11.74 -7.17 -2.38
N ILE A 313 12.34 -7.05 -3.56
CA ILE A 313 12.00 -7.91 -4.71
C ILE A 313 12.52 -9.33 -4.49
N LEU A 314 13.73 -9.50 -3.98
CA LEU A 314 14.26 -10.82 -3.62
C LEU A 314 13.41 -11.47 -2.52
N GLN A 315 13.04 -10.72 -1.50
CA GLN A 315 12.15 -11.17 -0.45
C GLN A 315 10.80 -11.63 -1.03
N PHE A 316 10.20 -10.81 -1.89
CA PHE A 316 8.96 -11.16 -2.58
C PHE A 316 9.09 -12.48 -3.36
N LYS A 317 10.17 -12.67 -4.11
CA LYS A 317 10.41 -13.92 -4.85
C LYS A 317 10.53 -15.13 -3.92
N SER A 318 11.28 -14.98 -2.84
CA SER A 318 11.45 -16.02 -1.82
C SER A 318 10.11 -16.39 -1.17
N ASP A 319 9.32 -15.40 -0.76
CA ASP A 319 8.04 -15.63 -0.11
C ASP A 319 7.02 -16.26 -1.08
N TYR A 320 7.01 -15.81 -2.32
CA TYR A 320 6.20 -16.43 -3.36
C TYR A 320 6.56 -17.91 -3.58
N LEU A 321 7.85 -18.24 -3.67
CA LEU A 321 8.30 -19.62 -3.82
C LEU A 321 7.94 -20.50 -2.61
N LYS A 322 8.08 -19.98 -1.40
CA LYS A 322 7.63 -20.67 -0.17
C LYS A 322 6.14 -21.01 -0.24
N GLN A 323 5.34 -20.05 -0.66
CA GLN A 323 3.92 -20.21 -0.88
C GLN A 323 3.62 -21.31 -1.89
N MET A 324 4.29 -21.27 -3.04
CA MET A 324 4.13 -22.27 -4.09
C MET A 324 4.52 -23.68 -3.66
N ASN A 325 5.49 -23.79 -2.76
CA ASN A 325 5.94 -25.06 -2.19
C ASN A 325 5.07 -25.57 -1.04
N GLY A 326 3.94 -24.91 -0.77
CA GLY A 326 2.93 -25.39 0.18
C GLY A 326 3.08 -24.86 1.60
N ALA A 327 3.87 -23.78 1.80
CA ALA A 327 3.98 -23.13 3.12
C ALA A 327 2.67 -22.45 3.54
N TYR A 328 1.77 -22.19 2.59
CA TYR A 328 0.47 -21.58 2.83
C TYR A 328 -0.67 -22.51 2.43
N GLN A 329 -1.86 -22.25 2.98
CA GLN A 329 -3.05 -23.05 2.74
C GLN A 329 -3.44 -23.03 1.25
N ARG A 330 -3.73 -24.23 0.70
CA ARG A 330 -4.10 -24.39 -0.71
C ARG A 330 -5.58 -24.20 -0.99
N THR A 331 -6.43 -24.44 0.01
CA THR A 331 -7.86 -24.19 -0.08
C THR A 331 -8.23 -23.16 0.95
N ILE A 332 -8.83 -22.07 0.49
CA ILE A 332 -9.32 -20.97 1.32
C ILE A 332 -10.79 -21.20 1.55
N TYR A 333 -11.23 -21.17 2.79
CA TYR A 333 -12.62 -21.29 3.20
C TYR A 333 -13.13 -19.92 3.63
N PHE A 334 -14.40 -19.64 3.41
CA PHE A 334 -15.01 -18.36 3.73
C PHE A 334 -16.54 -18.50 3.90
N ASN A 335 -17.15 -17.46 4.45
CA ASN A 335 -18.58 -17.30 4.61
C ASN A 335 -19.10 -16.13 3.78
N TYR A 336 -20.42 -16.08 3.64
CA TYR A 336 -21.12 -14.93 3.07
C TYR A 336 -21.79 -14.12 4.16
N LEU A 337 -21.97 -12.83 3.94
CA LEU A 337 -22.72 -11.93 4.82
C LEU A 337 -24.24 -12.16 4.73
N ASP A 338 -24.70 -12.72 3.62
CA ASP A 338 -26.12 -12.89 3.31
C ASP A 338 -26.47 -14.31 2.90
N ALA A 339 -27.71 -14.71 3.11
CA ALA A 339 -28.22 -16.03 2.78
C ALA A 339 -28.32 -16.29 1.26
N ALA A 340 -28.32 -15.23 0.44
CA ALA A 340 -28.34 -15.33 -1.01
C ALA A 340 -26.93 -15.51 -1.61
N HIS A 341 -25.90 -15.49 -0.76
CA HIS A 341 -24.50 -15.65 -1.13
C HIS A 341 -24.02 -14.59 -2.15
N THR A 342 -24.48 -13.36 -1.99
CA THR A 342 -24.11 -12.25 -2.87
C THR A 342 -22.91 -11.46 -2.38
N GLN A 343 -22.66 -11.42 -1.07
CA GLN A 343 -21.60 -10.65 -0.45
C GLN A 343 -20.69 -11.55 0.39
N ILE A 344 -19.38 -11.42 0.18
CA ILE A 344 -18.36 -12.18 0.93
C ILE A 344 -18.13 -11.53 2.29
N ASP A 345 -18.13 -12.34 3.35
CA ASP A 345 -17.59 -11.95 4.64
C ASP A 345 -16.06 -12.00 4.58
N MET A 346 -15.43 -10.87 4.27
CA MET A 346 -13.99 -10.75 4.14
C MET A 346 -13.25 -11.14 5.43
N SER A 347 -13.86 -10.95 6.59
CA SER A 347 -13.28 -11.29 7.89
C SER A 347 -13.23 -12.79 8.14
N SER A 348 -14.09 -13.56 7.47
CA SER A 348 -14.17 -15.02 7.60
C SER A 348 -13.10 -15.78 6.79
N ILE A 349 -12.37 -15.10 5.90
CA ILE A 349 -11.48 -15.76 4.95
C ILE A 349 -10.24 -16.36 5.65
N THR A 350 -10.01 -17.65 5.41
CA THR A 350 -8.94 -18.42 6.08
C THR A 350 -7.62 -18.39 5.30
N TYR A 351 -7.02 -17.22 5.13
CA TYR A 351 -5.79 -17.09 4.33
C TYR A 351 -4.58 -17.86 4.87
N LYS A 352 -4.44 -17.94 6.19
CA LYS A 352 -3.28 -18.56 6.88
C LYS A 352 -3.60 -19.92 7.51
N GLY A 353 -4.74 -20.51 7.19
CA GLY A 353 -5.23 -21.74 7.77
C GLY A 353 -6.50 -21.55 8.58
N LEU A 354 -7.10 -22.66 9.01
CA LEU A 354 -8.29 -22.62 9.85
C LEU A 354 -7.93 -22.02 11.22
N PRO A 355 -8.73 -21.10 11.75
CA PRO A 355 -8.57 -20.62 13.12
C PRO A 355 -8.69 -21.75 14.14
N ALA A 356 -8.08 -21.60 15.28
CA ALA A 356 -8.14 -22.59 16.37
C ALA A 356 -9.58 -22.92 16.75
N GLY A 357 -9.90 -24.22 16.82
CA GLY A 357 -11.24 -24.72 17.14
C GLY A 357 -12.25 -24.66 15.99
N LYS A 358 -11.84 -24.26 14.79
CA LYS A 358 -12.67 -24.26 13.59
C LYS A 358 -12.37 -25.45 12.70
N SER A 359 -13.40 -25.93 11.99
CA SER A 359 -13.33 -26.98 10.98
C SER A 359 -13.86 -26.47 9.65
N THR A 360 -13.65 -27.22 8.57
CA THR A 360 -14.15 -26.84 7.25
C THR A 360 -15.69 -26.76 7.17
N SER A 361 -16.40 -27.45 8.06
CA SER A 361 -17.86 -27.40 8.17
C SER A 361 -18.39 -26.08 8.76
N ASP A 362 -17.53 -25.26 9.34
CA ASP A 362 -17.90 -23.92 9.84
C ASP A 362 -17.98 -22.87 8.71
N TYR A 363 -17.70 -23.28 7.47
CA TYR A 363 -17.67 -22.39 6.32
C TYR A 363 -18.61 -22.81 5.23
N HIS A 364 -19.21 -21.84 4.54
CA HIS A 364 -20.19 -22.07 3.49
C HIS A 364 -19.60 -22.30 2.11
N ALA A 365 -18.39 -21.82 1.88
CA ALA A 365 -17.75 -21.88 0.58
C ALA A 365 -16.23 -22.06 0.68
N SER A 366 -15.65 -22.50 -0.42
CA SER A 366 -14.21 -22.62 -0.56
C SER A 366 -13.77 -22.31 -1.99
N VAL A 367 -12.54 -21.91 -2.14
CA VAL A 367 -11.88 -21.72 -3.43
C VAL A 367 -10.45 -22.24 -3.35
N SER A 368 -9.97 -22.83 -4.47
CA SER A 368 -8.58 -23.22 -4.57
C SER A 368 -7.67 -22.02 -4.39
N SER A 369 -6.73 -22.14 -3.48
CA SER A 369 -5.76 -21.07 -3.23
C SER A 369 -4.68 -21.05 -4.31
N TRP A 370 -3.88 -20.01 -4.26
CA TRP A 370 -2.82 -19.74 -5.21
C TRP A 370 -1.71 -20.80 -5.30
N GLY A 371 -1.66 -21.73 -4.35
CA GLY A 371 -0.74 -22.86 -4.42
C GLY A 371 -1.17 -24.01 -5.32
N ASN A 372 -2.39 -23.99 -5.81
CA ASN A 372 -2.97 -25.07 -6.63
C ASN A 372 -2.96 -24.79 -8.13
N GLU A 373 -2.74 -23.56 -8.54
CA GLU A 373 -2.78 -23.21 -9.96
C GLU A 373 -1.65 -23.82 -10.76
N ARG A 374 -0.79 -24.61 -10.14
CA ARG A 374 0.41 -25.09 -10.77
C ARG A 374 0.43 -26.58 -10.99
N THR A 375 0.24 -26.92 -12.22
CA THR A 375 0.79 -28.14 -12.80
C THR A 375 2.33 -27.99 -12.92
N THR A 376 3.05 -29.07 -13.15
CA THR A 376 4.50 -29.01 -13.31
C THR A 376 4.95 -28.01 -14.39
N SER A 377 4.23 -27.92 -15.49
CA SER A 377 4.52 -27.00 -16.57
C SER A 377 4.28 -25.52 -16.19
N THR A 378 3.20 -25.26 -15.47
CA THR A 378 2.90 -23.91 -14.99
C THR A 378 3.83 -23.46 -13.87
N LYS A 379 4.33 -24.37 -13.06
CA LYS A 379 5.34 -24.05 -12.06
C LYS A 379 6.62 -23.51 -12.72
N THR A 380 7.13 -24.20 -13.71
CA THR A 380 8.31 -23.75 -14.44
C THR A 380 8.07 -22.41 -15.14
N GLN A 381 6.94 -22.27 -15.79
CA GLN A 381 6.56 -21.02 -16.44
C GLN A 381 6.46 -19.85 -15.44
N SER A 382 5.97 -20.10 -14.27
CA SER A 382 5.82 -19.07 -13.25
C SER A 382 7.12 -18.72 -12.55
N GLU A 383 8.00 -19.68 -12.39
CA GLU A 383 9.36 -19.41 -11.91
C GLU A 383 10.11 -18.55 -12.92
N THR A 384 9.88 -18.76 -14.20
CA THR A 384 10.42 -17.92 -15.28
C THR A 384 9.71 -16.57 -15.38
N ASN A 385 8.44 -16.51 -15.02
CA ASN A 385 7.65 -15.27 -15.03
C ASN A 385 7.78 -14.45 -13.75
N LEU A 386 8.43 -15.00 -12.70
CA LEU A 386 8.84 -14.15 -11.59
C LEU A 386 9.74 -13.06 -12.16
N PRO A 387 9.47 -11.79 -11.85
CA PRO A 387 10.33 -10.72 -12.31
C PRO A 387 11.76 -11.05 -11.95
N SER A 388 12.64 -11.19 -12.92
CA SER A 388 14.06 -11.15 -12.61
C SER A 388 14.34 -9.81 -11.96
N ILE A 389 15.29 -9.74 -11.05
CA ILE A 389 15.66 -8.45 -10.46
C ILE A 389 16.09 -7.50 -11.54
N SER A 390 16.86 -8.01 -12.50
CA SER A 390 17.25 -7.26 -13.68
C SER A 390 16.06 -6.81 -14.51
N SER A 391 15.01 -7.61 -14.67
CA SER A 391 13.80 -7.21 -15.37
C SER A 391 12.75 -6.62 -14.46
N GLY A 392 12.73 -6.95 -13.17
CA GLY A 392 11.69 -6.51 -12.25
C GLY A 392 11.75 -5.04 -11.93
N LEU A 393 12.95 -4.48 -11.85
CA LEU A 393 13.08 -3.10 -11.56
C LEU A 393 13.58 -2.34 -12.68
N VAL A 394 14.59 -2.87 -13.16
CA VAL A 394 15.26 -2.25 -14.23
C VAL A 394 14.61 -2.62 -15.51
N GLY A 395 14.29 -3.87 -15.69
CA GLY A 395 13.64 -4.31 -16.89
C GLY A 395 12.23 -3.77 -17.04
N SER A 396 11.44 -3.69 -15.98
CA SER A 396 10.11 -3.07 -16.08
C SER A 396 10.18 -1.57 -16.33
N THR A 397 11.18 -0.93 -15.79
CA THR A 397 11.44 0.48 -16.07
C THR A 397 11.98 0.67 -17.46
N GLN A 398 12.74 -0.28 -17.94
CA GLN A 398 13.31 -0.22 -19.29
C GLN A 398 12.37 -0.72 -20.34
N GLN A 399 11.66 -1.79 -20.09
CA GLN A 399 10.78 -2.39 -21.08
C GLN A 399 9.46 -1.64 -21.23
N GLY A 400 8.98 -1.00 -20.17
CA GLY A 400 7.81 -0.12 -20.25
C GLY A 400 8.10 1.18 -21.00
N SER A 401 9.34 1.65 -20.99
CA SER A 401 9.78 2.87 -21.66
C SER A 401 10.88 2.65 -22.70
N GLY A 402 11.43 1.46 -22.76
CA GLY A 402 12.62 1.17 -23.57
C GLY A 402 13.92 1.81 -23.07
N ASN A 403 13.92 2.43 -21.90
CA ASN A 403 14.99 3.35 -21.47
C ASN A 403 15.51 3.17 -20.05
N GLY A 404 15.27 2.07 -19.41
CA GLY A 404 15.80 1.92 -18.09
C GLY A 404 17.19 1.26 -18.08
N ALA A 405 18.10 1.70 -17.26
CA ALA A 405 19.39 1.08 -17.10
C ALA A 405 19.26 -0.31 -16.43
N ALA A 406 19.90 -1.32 -17.00
CA ALA A 406 19.91 -2.63 -16.38
C ALA A 406 20.76 -2.59 -15.11
N VAL A 407 20.17 -2.89 -13.96
CA VAL A 407 20.95 -3.31 -12.80
C VAL A 407 21.55 -4.64 -13.22
N LYS A 408 22.80 -4.63 -13.54
CA LYS A 408 23.55 -5.86 -13.71
C LYS A 408 23.75 -6.46 -12.31
N ASN A 409 23.49 -7.74 -12.18
CA ASN A 409 23.84 -8.50 -10.99
C ASN A 409 25.34 -8.44 -10.74
#